data_52b428cc6650d4811c025853fc45a747
#
_entry.id   52b428cc6650d4811c025853fc45a747
#
_cell.length_a   1.000
_cell.length_b   1.000
_cell.length_c   1.000
_cell.angle_alpha   90.00
_cell.angle_beta   90.00
_cell.angle_gamma   90.00
#
_symmetry.space_group_name_H-M   'P 1'
#
loop_
_entity.id
_entity.type
_entity.pdbx_description
1 polymer ?
#
loop_
_entity_poly.entity_id
_entity_poly.type
_entity_poly.pdbx_seq_one_letter_code
_entity_poly.pdbx_strand_id
1 'polypeptide(L)'
;MIRDLVAAASGAMPILIGEFSFRAKDSGLPNTQGAGLLLQTQTDRANAYERYVNAALADPRVVGIHWYCWADEPREGRADGENSNFGLVNIHDEPYEVLVKKMTEVNGKIQAIRNGR
;
A
#
# COMPACT_ATOMS: atom_id res chain seq x y z
N MET A 1 -3.43 -2.96 13.41
CA MET A 1 -3.84 -2.09 12.30
C MET A 1 -4.73 -2.81 11.30
N ILE A 2 -4.24 -3.49 10.28
CA ILE A 2 -5.13 -4.20 9.34
C ILE A 2 -5.96 -5.29 10.03
N ARG A 3 -5.39 -6.00 10.97
CA ARG A 3 -6.10 -7.04 11.74
C ARG A 3 -7.26 -6.47 12.53
N ASP A 4 -7.11 -5.27 13.07
CA ASP A 4 -8.17 -4.61 13.85
C ASP A 4 -9.31 -4.16 12.94
N LEU A 5 -8.99 -3.64 11.76
CA LEU A 5 -9.99 -3.28 10.75
C LEU A 5 -10.81 -4.48 10.32
N VAL A 6 -10.13 -5.57 10.03
CA VAL A 6 -10.76 -6.81 9.59
C VAL A 6 -11.60 -7.43 10.72
N ALA A 7 -11.09 -7.39 11.95
CA ALA A 7 -11.82 -7.88 13.13
C ALA A 7 -13.06 -7.04 13.45
N ALA A 8 -13.04 -5.75 13.14
CA ALA A 8 -14.18 -4.86 13.36
C ALA A 8 -15.32 -5.11 12.37
N ALA A 9 -15.06 -5.72 11.23
CA ALA A 9 -16.09 -6.07 10.26
C ALA A 9 -16.95 -7.22 10.81
N SER A 10 -18.27 -7.00 10.82
CA SER A 10 -19.20 -7.97 11.40
C SER A 10 -19.52 -9.14 10.48
N GLY A 11 -19.68 -10.32 11.08
CA GLY A 11 -20.23 -11.51 10.41
C GLY A 11 -19.34 -12.07 9.31
N ALA A 12 -20.00 -12.72 8.33
CA ALA A 12 -19.35 -13.39 7.19
C ALA A 12 -19.34 -12.53 5.93
N MET A 13 -19.53 -11.21 6.06
CA MET A 13 -19.58 -10.31 4.90
C MET A 13 -18.23 -10.24 4.21
N PRO A 14 -18.19 -10.22 2.87
CA PRO A 14 -16.97 -9.94 2.13
C PRO A 14 -16.41 -8.55 2.48
N ILE A 15 -15.10 -8.46 2.55
CA ILE A 15 -14.37 -7.22 2.87
C ILE A 15 -13.54 -6.83 1.67
N LEU A 16 -13.75 -5.60 1.18
CA LEU A 16 -12.88 -4.98 0.18
C LEU A 16 -12.10 -3.86 0.86
N ILE A 17 -10.78 -3.94 0.81
CA ILE A 17 -9.91 -2.84 1.27
C ILE A 17 -9.74 -1.90 0.08
N GLY A 18 -10.50 -0.81 0.08
CA GLY A 18 -10.60 0.11 -1.07
C GLY A 18 -9.38 0.99 -1.26
N GLU A 19 -8.66 1.30 -0.18
CA GLU A 19 -7.43 2.09 -0.25
C GLU A 19 -6.48 1.68 0.86
N PHE A 20 -5.21 1.52 0.51
CA PHE A 20 -4.11 1.51 1.46
C PHE A 20 -2.83 1.95 0.74
N SER A 21 -1.90 2.50 1.49
CA SER A 21 -0.62 2.95 0.94
C SER A 21 0.42 3.11 2.05
N PHE A 22 1.67 3.18 1.64
CA PHE A 22 2.80 3.57 2.47
C PHE A 22 3.62 4.57 1.68
N ARG A 23 4.19 5.55 2.35
CA ARG A 23 5.06 6.57 1.76
C ARG A 23 6.42 6.52 2.41
N ALA A 24 7.45 7.02 1.72
CA ALA A 24 8.81 7.00 2.24
C ALA A 24 9.52 8.33 2.03
N LYS A 25 10.37 8.65 2.98
CA LYS A 25 11.13 9.92 3.01
C LYS A 25 12.15 10.02 1.89
N ASP A 26 12.70 8.90 1.44
CA ASP A 26 13.72 8.86 0.39
C ASP A 26 13.19 9.11 -1.02
N SER A 27 11.90 9.32 -1.17
CA SER A 27 11.30 9.70 -2.45
C SER A 27 11.72 11.10 -2.92
N GLY A 28 12.19 11.94 -1.99
CA GLY A 28 12.50 13.34 -2.26
C GLY A 28 11.30 14.27 -2.25
N LEU A 29 10.09 13.74 -2.08
CA LEU A 29 8.88 14.56 -1.91
C LEU A 29 8.80 15.10 -0.47
N PRO A 30 8.07 16.21 -0.25
CA PRO A 30 7.93 16.78 1.09
C PRO A 30 7.27 15.85 2.10
N ASN A 31 6.26 15.08 1.68
CA ASN A 31 5.51 14.14 2.54
C ASN A 31 4.95 14.81 3.81
N THR A 32 4.61 16.09 3.73
CA THR A 32 4.10 16.84 4.88
C THR A 32 2.60 16.73 5.04
N GLN A 33 1.90 16.42 3.95
CA GLN A 33 0.46 16.22 3.91
C GLN A 33 0.14 14.89 3.25
N GLY A 34 -0.61 14.07 3.94
CA GLY A 34 -1.00 12.75 3.45
C GLY A 34 -1.27 11.79 4.60
N ALA A 35 -2.15 10.83 4.37
CA ALA A 35 -2.52 9.83 5.38
C ALA A 35 -1.51 8.67 5.43
N GLY A 36 -1.55 7.92 6.51
CA GLY A 36 -0.79 6.70 6.67
C GLY A 36 0.65 6.90 7.13
N LEU A 37 1.34 5.77 7.27
CA LEU A 37 2.71 5.75 7.79
C LEU A 37 3.69 6.36 6.81
N LEU A 38 4.59 7.19 7.33
CA LEU A 38 5.76 7.70 6.63
C LEU A 38 6.98 6.87 7.05
N LEU A 39 7.45 6.04 6.15
CA LEU A 39 8.59 5.16 6.34
C LEU A 39 9.90 5.85 5.90
N GLN A 40 11.03 5.21 6.10
CA GLN A 40 12.32 5.81 5.75
C GLN A 40 12.68 5.59 4.29
N THR A 41 12.51 4.37 3.78
CA THR A 41 13.03 3.97 2.47
C THR A 41 12.00 3.24 1.60
N GLN A 42 12.29 3.15 0.30
CA GLN A 42 11.47 2.35 -0.63
C GLN A 42 11.50 0.86 -0.27
N THR A 43 12.61 0.39 0.29
CA THR A 43 12.70 -0.99 0.82
C THR A 43 11.70 -1.19 1.96
N ASP A 44 11.58 -0.21 2.85
CA ASP A 44 10.57 -0.27 3.93
C ASP A 44 9.15 -0.30 3.37
N ARG A 45 8.86 0.47 2.31
CA ARG A 45 7.57 0.43 1.62
C ARG A 45 7.28 -0.96 1.06
N ALA A 46 8.27 -1.56 0.41
CA ALA A 46 8.15 -2.90 -0.17
C ALA A 46 7.85 -3.95 0.91
N ASN A 47 8.59 -3.91 2.01
CA ASN A 47 8.38 -4.83 3.13
C ASN A 47 7.04 -4.59 3.83
N ALA A 48 6.63 -3.35 3.96
CA ALA A 48 5.31 -3.01 4.53
C ALA A 48 4.18 -3.53 3.65
N TYR A 49 4.30 -3.41 2.33
CA TYR A 49 3.35 -3.98 1.38
C TYR A 49 3.18 -5.48 1.59
N GLU A 50 4.28 -6.21 1.62
CA GLU A 50 4.26 -7.67 1.81
C GLU A 50 3.57 -8.05 3.12
N ARG A 51 3.93 -7.39 4.22
CA ARG A 51 3.31 -7.66 5.53
C ARG A 51 1.82 -7.34 5.53
N TYR A 52 1.44 -6.23 4.90
CA TYR A 52 0.03 -5.82 4.84
C TYR A 52 -0.80 -6.82 4.05
N VAL A 53 -0.35 -7.22 2.86
CA VAL A 53 -1.06 -8.17 2.01
C VAL A 53 -1.19 -9.53 2.70
N ASN A 54 -0.10 -10.02 3.30
CA ASN A 54 -0.12 -11.28 4.03
C ASN A 54 -1.15 -11.25 5.17
N ALA A 55 -1.18 -10.17 5.94
CA ALA A 55 -2.12 -10.03 7.05
C ALA A 55 -3.57 -9.88 6.57
N ALA A 56 -3.79 -9.11 5.50
CA ALA A 56 -5.13 -8.91 4.95
C ALA A 56 -5.71 -10.22 4.39
N LEU A 57 -4.95 -10.92 3.56
CA LEU A 57 -5.42 -12.14 2.89
C LEU A 57 -5.45 -13.36 3.80
N ALA A 58 -4.93 -13.27 5.02
CA ALA A 58 -5.10 -14.31 6.04
C ALA A 58 -6.57 -14.44 6.47
N ASP A 59 -7.36 -13.36 6.34
CA ASP A 59 -8.79 -13.41 6.61
C ASP A 59 -9.53 -13.80 5.32
N PRO A 60 -10.27 -14.93 5.33
CA PRO A 60 -10.96 -15.42 4.13
C PRO A 60 -12.06 -14.49 3.62
N ARG A 61 -12.51 -13.53 4.42
CA ARG A 61 -13.53 -12.57 4.00
C ARG A 61 -12.96 -11.47 3.11
N VAL A 62 -11.63 -11.21 3.17
CA VAL A 62 -11.00 -10.20 2.33
C VAL A 62 -10.96 -10.70 0.88
N VAL A 63 -11.71 -10.03 0.02
CA VAL A 63 -11.86 -10.42 -1.39
C VAL A 63 -11.04 -9.55 -2.33
N GLY A 64 -10.51 -8.44 -1.86
CA GLY A 64 -9.67 -7.55 -2.66
C GLY A 64 -9.00 -6.48 -1.82
N ILE A 65 -7.90 -5.99 -2.36
CA ILE A 65 -7.13 -4.89 -1.78
C ILE A 65 -6.67 -3.97 -2.91
N HIS A 66 -6.80 -2.66 -2.72
CA HIS A 66 -6.43 -1.66 -3.71
C HIS A 66 -5.37 -0.72 -3.14
N TRP A 67 -4.25 -0.64 -3.84
CA TRP A 67 -3.20 0.32 -3.53
C TRP A 67 -3.62 1.73 -3.97
N TYR A 68 -3.38 2.72 -3.15
CA TYR A 68 -3.50 4.12 -3.49
C TYR A 68 -2.10 4.75 -3.56
N CYS A 69 -1.60 5.24 -4.67
CA CYS A 69 -2.20 5.26 -6.01
C CYS A 69 -1.14 4.97 -7.07
N TRP A 70 -1.41 5.24 -8.35
CA TRP A 70 -0.47 4.94 -9.44
C TRP A 70 0.76 5.83 -9.40
N ALA A 71 0.57 7.16 -9.42
CA ALA A 71 1.66 8.13 -9.47
C ALA A 71 1.76 8.91 -8.17
N ASP A 72 2.96 9.37 -7.86
CA ASP A 72 3.19 10.30 -6.76
C ASP A 72 2.38 11.58 -6.92
N GLU A 73 2.07 12.20 -5.81
CA GLU A 73 1.42 13.50 -5.79
C GLU A 73 2.40 14.61 -6.15
N PRO A 74 1.90 15.75 -6.66
CA PRO A 74 2.79 16.86 -7.02
C PRO A 74 3.54 17.40 -5.80
N ARG A 75 4.79 17.80 -6.01
CA ARG A 75 5.63 18.37 -4.96
C ARG A 75 4.99 19.58 -4.28
N GLU A 76 4.29 20.39 -5.06
CA GLU A 76 3.61 21.60 -4.61
C GLU A 76 2.30 21.30 -3.87
N GLY A 77 1.86 20.07 -3.92
CA GLY A 77 0.61 19.62 -3.32
C GLY A 77 -0.56 19.64 -4.29
N ARG A 78 -1.51 18.74 -4.05
CA ARG A 78 -2.81 18.71 -4.72
C ARG A 78 -3.68 19.86 -4.20
N ALA A 79 -4.89 19.99 -4.74
CA ALA A 79 -5.86 20.99 -4.27
C ALA A 79 -6.18 20.87 -2.76
N ASP A 80 -6.09 19.65 -2.22
CA ASP A 80 -6.26 19.37 -0.79
C ASP A 80 -4.95 19.51 0.01
N GLY A 81 -3.84 19.84 -0.64
CA GLY A 81 -2.54 20.01 -0.03
C GLY A 81 -1.68 18.75 0.06
N GLU A 82 -2.19 17.59 -0.31
CA GLU A 82 -1.41 16.35 -0.26
C GLU A 82 -0.22 16.39 -1.22
N ASN A 83 0.96 16.01 -0.73
CA ASN A 83 2.23 16.11 -1.44
C ASN A 83 3.13 14.90 -1.16
N SER A 84 2.53 13.74 -1.15
CA SER A 84 3.16 12.54 -0.61
C SER A 84 3.53 11.48 -1.65
N ASN A 85 4.46 10.62 -1.24
CA ASN A 85 4.96 9.49 -2.00
C ASN A 85 3.98 8.31 -1.90
N PHE A 86 2.85 8.39 -2.60
CA PHE A 86 1.89 7.30 -2.69
C PHE A 86 2.05 6.46 -3.95
N GLY A 87 2.84 6.93 -4.91
CA GLY A 87 2.93 6.33 -6.23
C GLY A 87 3.69 5.01 -6.29
N LEU A 88 3.32 4.21 -7.28
CA LEU A 88 4.16 3.13 -7.80
C LEU A 88 5.24 3.72 -8.71
N VAL A 89 4.93 4.85 -9.32
CA VAL A 89 5.86 5.66 -10.13
C VAL A 89 5.98 7.06 -9.53
N ASN A 90 7.09 7.72 -9.81
CA ASN A 90 7.31 9.10 -9.39
C ASN A 90 6.59 10.09 -10.32
N ILE A 91 6.78 11.38 -10.10
CA ILE A 91 6.16 12.45 -10.89
C ILE A 91 6.68 12.52 -12.34
N HIS A 92 7.68 11.73 -12.69
CA HIS A 92 8.24 11.60 -14.05
C HIS A 92 7.88 10.26 -14.71
N ASP A 93 6.90 9.54 -14.14
CA ASP A 93 6.49 8.20 -14.60
C ASP A 93 7.58 7.13 -14.51
N GLU A 94 8.56 7.34 -13.64
CA GLU A 94 9.61 6.36 -13.38
C GLU A 94 9.21 5.45 -12.23
N PRO A 95 9.24 4.12 -12.39
CA PRO A 95 8.81 3.20 -11.34
C PRO A 95 9.78 3.18 -10.16
N TYR A 96 9.22 3.01 -8.97
CA TYR A 96 9.99 2.65 -7.78
C TYR A 96 10.27 1.15 -7.82
N GLU A 97 11.39 0.80 -8.44
CA GLU A 97 11.75 -0.59 -8.80
C GLU A 97 11.65 -1.56 -7.62
N VAL A 98 12.17 -1.17 -6.45
CA VAL A 98 12.15 -2.03 -5.25
C VAL A 98 10.73 -2.36 -4.84
N LEU A 99 9.84 -1.38 -4.85
CA LEU A 99 8.43 -1.55 -4.51
C LEU A 99 7.70 -2.40 -5.56
N VAL A 100 7.84 -2.03 -6.83
CA VAL A 100 7.16 -2.69 -7.95
C VAL A 100 7.57 -4.16 -8.04
N LYS A 101 8.86 -4.45 -7.88
CA LYS A 101 9.37 -5.83 -7.87
C LYS A 101 8.74 -6.64 -6.73
N LYS A 102 8.73 -6.09 -5.52
CA LYS A 102 8.11 -6.75 -4.37
C LYS A 102 6.62 -6.99 -4.58
N MET A 103 5.91 -6.00 -5.10
CA MET A 103 4.48 -6.16 -5.40
C MET A 103 4.24 -7.27 -6.42
N THR A 104 5.06 -7.35 -7.47
CA THR A 104 4.96 -8.41 -8.47
C THR A 104 5.17 -9.78 -7.85
N GLU A 105 6.17 -9.93 -6.99
CA GLU A 105 6.44 -11.19 -6.28
C GLU A 105 5.27 -11.60 -5.38
N VAL A 106 4.80 -10.66 -4.55
CA VAL A 106 3.71 -10.92 -3.59
C VAL A 106 2.42 -11.21 -4.33
N ASN A 107 2.09 -10.43 -5.35
CA ASN A 107 0.86 -10.61 -6.13
C ASN A 107 0.86 -11.96 -6.87
N GLY A 108 2.03 -12.44 -7.29
CA GLY A 108 2.17 -13.77 -7.89
C GLY A 108 1.93 -14.92 -6.91
N LYS A 109 1.97 -14.65 -5.61
CA LYS A 109 1.76 -15.65 -4.54
C LYS A 109 0.41 -15.53 -3.84
N ILE A 110 -0.47 -14.68 -4.33
CA ILE A 110 -1.75 -14.39 -3.64
C ILE A 110 -2.55 -15.65 -3.36
N GLN A 111 -2.60 -16.59 -4.31
CA GLN A 111 -3.35 -17.82 -4.12
C GLN A 111 -2.77 -18.66 -2.97
N ALA A 112 -1.45 -18.76 -2.87
CA ALA A 112 -0.77 -19.48 -1.79
C ALA A 112 -1.02 -18.79 -0.44
N ILE A 113 -0.91 -17.47 -0.38
CA ILE A 113 -1.20 -16.67 0.81
C ILE A 113 -2.66 -16.92 1.24
N ARG A 114 -3.58 -16.84 0.30
CA ARG A 114 -5.02 -17.06 0.51
C ARG A 114 -5.31 -18.42 1.09
N ASN A 115 -4.60 -19.43 0.65
CA ASN A 115 -4.77 -20.80 1.12
C ASN A 115 -4.13 -21.05 2.49
N GLY A 116 -3.56 -20.01 3.11
CA GLY A 116 -2.99 -20.08 4.44
C GLY A 116 -1.67 -20.85 4.50
N ARG A 117 -0.91 -20.85 3.42
CA ARG A 117 0.30 -21.68 3.31
C ARG A 117 1.52 -20.86 2.99
#